data_c884cabfac13e8e60c401b1d553d3064
#
_entry.id   c884cabfac13e8e60c401b1d553d3064
#
_cell.length_a   1.000
_cell.length_b   1.000
_cell.length_c   1.000
_cell.angle_alpha   90.00
_cell.angle_beta   90.00
_cell.angle_gamma   90.00
#
_symmetry.space_group_name_H-M   'P 1'
#
loop_
_entity.id
_entity.type
_entity.pdbx_description
1 polymer ?
#
loop_
_entity_poly.entity_id
_entity_poly.type
_entity_poly.pdbx_seq_one_letter_code
_entity_poly.pdbx_strand_id
1 'polypeptide(L)'
;MLTRTFNALSIIALAACTAFTSGPASADDNDAFSHDGGGSRGRPVKVMIISMFGPEGQVWLDKLGPWRDIPVDGLSPDYPAVHCNRQDVCVMTTGMGHTNAAASIMALTFSPRFDLRHTYFMVAGIAGIDPQQGTVGSAAWAKYLVDFGIQWEIDGREIPAGWNTGYLGINTKSPSEKPPLDYRTEVFQLNTQLADTAFALSRNVVLSDNAQAQAARAKYSYAPANRPPTVIQCDTLAGDTWWSGTLLGQRARDWTKILTDGKGVYCTTQQEDNATYEALKRAASVHKVDLNRVAVVRAGSDFDRPYDGQTSADNLLNYSAQGGFTIALENLYRSGNPLVQDIVTHWSEWREGVPKR
;
A
#
# COMPACT_ATOMS: atom_id res chain seq x y z
N MET A 1 -12.14 6.00 57.27
CA MET A 1 -11.52 4.74 57.62
C MET A 1 -12.19 3.64 56.78
N LEU A 2 -11.65 3.29 55.65
CA LEU A 2 -11.92 2.06 54.89
C LEU A 2 -10.88 1.96 53.79
N THR A 3 -9.85 1.20 54.07
CA THR A 3 -8.76 0.79 53.18
C THR A 3 -9.29 -0.20 52.15
N ARG A 4 -9.09 0.04 50.87
CA ARG A 4 -9.23 -0.98 49.81
C ARG A 4 -7.86 -1.33 49.29
N THR A 5 -7.48 -2.56 49.57
CA THR A 5 -6.29 -3.24 49.08
C THR A 5 -6.44 -3.57 47.58
N PHE A 6 -5.46 -3.17 46.75
CA PHE A 6 -5.30 -3.65 45.40
C PHE A 6 -4.48 -4.94 45.38
N ASN A 7 -5.06 -6.02 44.86
CA ASN A 7 -4.34 -7.25 44.54
C ASN A 7 -3.76 -7.13 43.14
N ALA A 8 -2.45 -7.12 43.06
CA ALA A 8 -1.71 -7.27 41.80
C ALA A 8 -1.51 -8.78 41.52
N LEU A 9 -2.10 -9.30 40.48
CA LEU A 9 -1.78 -10.62 39.93
C LEU A 9 -0.60 -10.49 38.98
N SER A 10 0.56 -10.97 39.43
CA SER A 10 1.73 -11.17 38.57
C SER A 10 1.58 -12.50 37.84
N ILE A 11 1.49 -12.47 36.51
CA ILE A 11 1.61 -13.67 35.67
C ILE A 11 3.07 -13.82 35.29
N ILE A 12 3.72 -14.84 35.86
CA ILE A 12 5.07 -15.28 35.50
C ILE A 12 4.92 -16.23 34.30
N ALA A 13 5.41 -15.82 33.13
CA ALA A 13 5.56 -16.69 31.97
C ALA A 13 6.89 -17.44 32.09
N LEU A 14 6.80 -18.74 32.27
CA LEU A 14 7.96 -19.66 32.26
C LEU A 14 8.37 -19.91 30.81
N ALA A 15 9.54 -19.43 30.39
CA ALA A 15 10.17 -19.80 29.13
C ALA A 15 10.87 -21.15 29.27
N ALA A 16 10.37 -22.17 28.61
CA ALA A 16 11.03 -23.47 28.48
C ALA A 16 12.06 -23.40 27.33
N CYS A 17 13.36 -23.39 27.67
CA CYS A 17 14.44 -23.62 26.72
C CYS A 17 14.51 -25.10 26.37
N THR A 18 14.14 -25.48 25.16
CA THR A 18 14.46 -26.79 24.58
C THR A 18 15.72 -26.66 23.75
N ALA A 19 16.79 -27.28 24.22
CA ALA A 19 18.03 -27.42 23.49
C ALA A 19 17.84 -28.47 22.37
N PHE A 20 17.99 -28.04 21.10
CA PHE A 20 18.14 -28.96 19.98
C PHE A 20 19.61 -29.26 19.75
N THR A 21 19.94 -30.54 19.88
CA THR A 21 21.24 -31.07 19.51
C THR A 21 21.33 -31.18 17.98
N SER A 22 22.32 -30.48 17.41
CA SER A 22 22.69 -30.61 16.00
C SER A 22 23.43 -31.91 15.72
N GLY A 23 22.83 -32.80 14.95
CA GLY A 23 23.51 -33.89 14.28
C GLY A 23 24.16 -33.41 12.98
N PRO A 24 25.30 -34.05 12.54
CA PRO A 24 25.96 -33.63 11.31
C PRO A 24 25.15 -34.03 10.07
N ALA A 25 24.82 -33.07 9.22
CA ALA A 25 24.30 -33.31 7.89
C ALA A 25 25.48 -33.64 6.95
N SER A 26 25.37 -34.81 6.29
CA SER A 26 26.28 -35.25 5.24
C SER A 26 26.18 -34.31 4.02
N ALA A 27 27.35 -33.86 3.59
CA ALA A 27 27.57 -33.20 2.32
C ALA A 27 27.58 -34.29 1.23
N ASP A 28 26.70 -34.17 0.26
CA ASP A 28 26.89 -34.63 -1.13
C ASP A 28 25.79 -34.02 -1.98
N ASP A 29 26.18 -33.00 -2.73
CA ASP A 29 25.69 -32.76 -4.11
C ASP A 29 26.63 -31.71 -4.75
N ASN A 30 27.60 -32.22 -5.49
CA ASN A 30 28.42 -31.48 -6.44
C ASN A 30 27.57 -31.06 -7.63
N ASP A 31 26.96 -29.85 -7.58
CA ASP A 31 26.61 -29.13 -8.80
C ASP A 31 27.73 -28.17 -9.14
N ALA A 32 28.51 -28.57 -10.14
CA ALA A 32 29.56 -27.82 -10.76
C ALA A 32 28.96 -26.54 -11.41
N PHE A 33 29.01 -25.43 -10.72
CA PHE A 33 28.84 -24.13 -11.33
C PHE A 33 30.13 -23.77 -12.06
N SER A 34 30.09 -23.85 -13.41
CA SER A 34 31.12 -23.28 -14.28
C SER A 34 31.26 -21.79 -13.98
N HIS A 35 32.43 -21.38 -13.52
CA HIS A 35 32.87 -20.00 -13.45
C HIS A 35 33.10 -19.47 -14.86
N ASP A 36 32.02 -18.98 -15.50
CA ASP A 36 32.17 -18.06 -16.61
C ASP A 36 32.30 -16.63 -16.04
N GLY A 37 33.38 -15.96 -16.33
CA GLY A 37 33.75 -14.61 -15.91
C GLY A 37 32.93 -13.49 -16.55
N GLY A 38 31.59 -13.62 -16.57
CA GLY A 38 30.64 -12.55 -16.83
C GLY A 38 30.01 -12.12 -15.52
N GLY A 39 30.14 -10.86 -15.15
CA GLY A 39 29.53 -10.31 -13.93
C GLY A 39 28.08 -10.78 -13.81
N SER A 40 27.76 -11.51 -12.75
CA SER A 40 26.45 -12.10 -12.46
C SER A 40 25.39 -10.99 -12.54
N ARG A 41 24.66 -10.93 -13.67
CA ARG A 41 23.45 -10.08 -13.76
C ARG A 41 22.46 -10.63 -12.74
N GLY A 42 21.94 -9.74 -11.87
CA GLY A 42 20.91 -10.12 -10.91
C GLY A 42 19.73 -10.85 -11.58
N ARG A 43 18.92 -11.55 -10.78
CA ARG A 43 17.73 -12.27 -11.25
C ARG A 43 16.76 -11.30 -11.92
N PRO A 44 16.32 -11.53 -13.17
CA PRO A 44 15.26 -10.73 -13.77
C PRO A 44 13.93 -10.98 -13.07
N VAL A 45 13.13 -9.94 -12.91
CA VAL A 45 11.80 -9.98 -12.30
C VAL A 45 10.81 -9.35 -13.26
N LYS A 46 9.71 -10.03 -13.54
CA LYS A 46 8.62 -9.49 -14.38
C LYS A 46 7.70 -8.60 -13.57
N VAL A 47 7.25 -9.08 -12.42
CA VAL A 47 6.36 -8.35 -11.50
C VAL A 47 6.91 -8.42 -10.09
N MET A 48 7.07 -7.27 -9.45
CA MET A 48 7.34 -7.12 -8.02
C MET A 48 6.09 -6.61 -7.33
N ILE A 49 5.44 -7.45 -6.54
CA ILE A 49 4.31 -7.07 -5.69
C ILE A 49 4.88 -6.54 -4.38
N ILE A 50 4.50 -5.33 -4.03
CA ILE A 50 4.94 -4.64 -2.82
C ILE A 50 3.76 -4.57 -1.86
N SER A 51 3.88 -5.21 -0.72
CA SER A 51 2.96 -5.16 0.41
C SER A 51 3.63 -4.46 1.60
N MET A 52 2.87 -4.02 2.58
CA MET A 52 3.38 -3.23 3.69
C MET A 52 3.38 -3.98 5.01
N PHE A 53 2.54 -5.01 5.16
CA PHE A 53 2.57 -5.88 6.33
C PHE A 53 2.19 -7.33 5.99
N GLY A 54 2.45 -8.27 6.92
CA GLY A 54 2.33 -9.71 6.64
C GLY A 54 1.05 -10.15 5.95
N PRO A 55 -0.15 -9.82 6.44
CA PRO A 55 -1.41 -10.23 5.81
C PRO A 55 -1.60 -9.77 4.37
N GLU A 56 -1.09 -8.60 3.98
CA GLU A 56 -1.15 -8.13 2.58
C GLU A 56 -0.25 -8.95 1.65
N GLY A 57 0.94 -9.33 2.13
CA GLY A 57 1.84 -10.23 1.39
C GLY A 57 1.28 -11.66 1.32
N GLN A 58 0.70 -12.12 2.41
CA GLN A 58 0.26 -13.51 2.57
C GLN A 58 -0.79 -13.92 1.54
N VAL A 59 -1.72 -13.03 1.17
CA VAL A 59 -2.74 -13.39 0.17
C VAL A 59 -2.14 -13.71 -1.20
N TRP A 60 -0.98 -13.15 -1.55
CA TRP A 60 -0.24 -13.44 -2.77
C TRP A 60 0.58 -14.72 -2.61
N LEU A 61 1.21 -14.89 -1.45
CA LEU A 61 2.02 -16.08 -1.15
C LEU A 61 1.17 -17.34 -1.18
N ASP A 62 -0.05 -17.31 -0.67
CA ASP A 62 -0.95 -18.45 -0.67
C ASP A 62 -1.42 -18.88 -2.08
N LYS A 63 -1.47 -17.94 -3.03
CA LYS A 63 -2.15 -18.15 -4.32
C LYS A 63 -1.20 -18.30 -5.53
N LEU A 64 0.03 -17.78 -5.45
CA LEU A 64 0.95 -17.74 -6.60
C LEU A 64 2.20 -18.60 -6.44
N GLY A 65 2.29 -19.42 -5.37
CA GLY A 65 3.43 -20.32 -5.10
C GLY A 65 3.62 -21.42 -6.15
N PRO A 66 4.67 -22.23 -6.03
CA PRO A 66 5.64 -22.26 -4.93
C PRO A 66 6.69 -21.15 -5.02
N TRP A 67 7.24 -20.75 -3.87
CA TRP A 67 8.18 -19.64 -3.72
C TRP A 67 9.59 -20.09 -3.38
N ARG A 68 10.56 -19.28 -3.78
CA ARG A 68 11.95 -19.31 -3.31
C ARG A 68 12.22 -17.99 -2.59
N ASP A 69 12.72 -18.09 -1.38
CA ASP A 69 13.11 -16.93 -0.58
C ASP A 69 14.51 -16.45 -0.99
N ILE A 70 14.62 -15.15 -1.19
CA ILE A 70 15.86 -14.47 -1.55
C ILE A 70 16.12 -13.41 -0.49
N PRO A 71 16.99 -13.66 0.49
CA PRO A 71 17.36 -12.68 1.51
C PRO A 71 17.96 -11.43 0.84
N VAL A 72 17.60 -10.25 1.35
CA VAL A 72 18.12 -8.96 0.88
C VAL A 72 18.56 -8.15 2.09
N ASP A 73 19.82 -7.78 2.11
CA ASP A 73 20.37 -6.96 3.17
C ASP A 73 19.74 -5.57 3.19
N GLY A 74 19.34 -5.10 4.37
CA GLY A 74 18.70 -3.80 4.56
C GLY A 74 17.17 -3.80 4.46
N LEU A 75 16.54 -4.95 4.23
CA LEU A 75 15.09 -5.10 4.45
C LEU A 75 14.75 -5.11 5.95
N SER A 76 13.47 -4.90 6.26
CA SER A 76 12.98 -5.04 7.64
C SER A 76 13.36 -6.41 8.22
N PRO A 77 13.82 -6.48 9.47
CA PRO A 77 14.07 -7.76 10.15
C PRO A 77 12.84 -8.67 10.22
N ASP A 78 11.62 -8.09 10.21
CA ASP A 78 10.39 -8.86 10.21
C ASP A 78 10.09 -9.48 8.84
N TYR A 79 10.66 -8.92 7.76
CA TYR A 79 10.46 -9.33 6.37
C TYR A 79 11.78 -9.33 5.60
N PRO A 80 12.74 -10.20 5.96
CA PRO A 80 14.15 -10.10 5.51
C PRO A 80 14.38 -10.61 4.08
N ALA A 81 13.34 -11.13 3.42
CA ALA A 81 13.48 -11.77 2.12
C ALA A 81 12.41 -11.33 1.11
N VAL A 82 12.75 -11.41 -0.15
CA VAL A 82 11.85 -11.35 -1.30
C VAL A 82 11.49 -12.77 -1.72
N HIS A 83 10.20 -13.06 -1.90
CA HIS A 83 9.67 -14.35 -2.29
C HIS A 83 9.41 -14.37 -3.79
N CYS A 84 10.14 -15.18 -4.56
CA CYS A 84 10.02 -15.23 -6.02
C CYS A 84 9.57 -16.60 -6.51
N ASN A 85 8.60 -16.65 -7.42
CA ASN A 85 8.12 -17.90 -8.03
C ASN A 85 8.82 -18.21 -9.38
N ARG A 86 8.41 -19.31 -10.04
CA ARG A 86 8.99 -19.74 -11.32
C ARG A 86 8.56 -18.89 -12.52
N GLN A 87 7.57 -18.03 -12.36
CA GLN A 87 7.08 -17.13 -13.40
C GLN A 87 7.74 -15.75 -13.35
N ASP A 88 8.76 -15.57 -12.52
CA ASP A 88 9.43 -14.29 -12.22
C ASP A 88 8.50 -13.23 -11.61
N VAL A 89 7.47 -13.68 -10.91
CA VAL A 89 6.68 -12.86 -10.00
C VAL A 89 7.31 -12.94 -8.63
N CYS A 90 7.54 -11.78 -8.02
CA CYS A 90 8.09 -11.69 -6.67
C CYS A 90 7.16 -10.89 -5.75
N VAL A 91 7.18 -11.22 -4.47
CA VAL A 91 6.46 -10.53 -3.40
C VAL A 91 7.47 -10.08 -2.34
N MET A 92 7.36 -8.84 -1.92
CA MET A 92 8.09 -8.31 -0.78
C MET A 92 7.14 -7.58 0.17
N THR A 93 7.54 -7.51 1.45
CA THR A 93 6.85 -6.73 2.47
C THR A 93 7.81 -5.69 3.03
N THR A 94 7.39 -4.42 3.04
CA THR A 94 8.29 -3.31 3.42
C THR A 94 8.34 -3.05 4.93
N GLY A 95 7.30 -3.42 5.67
CA GLY A 95 6.92 -2.82 6.93
C GLY A 95 6.06 -1.58 6.69
N MET A 96 5.19 -1.26 7.65
CA MET A 96 4.23 -0.14 7.57
C MET A 96 4.92 1.21 7.75
N GLY A 97 4.37 2.24 7.11
CA GLY A 97 4.78 3.64 7.21
C GLY A 97 5.86 4.07 6.23
N HIS A 98 5.96 5.37 6.02
CA HIS A 98 6.88 6.00 5.05
C HIS A 98 8.34 5.58 5.25
N THR A 99 8.80 5.52 6.50
CA THR A 99 10.21 5.19 6.82
C THR A 99 10.56 3.77 6.38
N ASN A 100 9.71 2.79 6.73
CA ASN A 100 9.93 1.39 6.35
C ASN A 100 9.82 1.20 4.83
N ALA A 101 8.84 1.83 4.20
CA ALA A 101 8.65 1.76 2.76
C ALA A 101 9.89 2.28 2.03
N ALA A 102 10.35 3.50 2.33
CA ALA A 102 11.52 4.09 1.69
C ALA A 102 12.78 3.23 1.88
N ALA A 103 13.06 2.79 3.13
CA ALA A 103 14.25 2.00 3.43
C ALA A 103 14.25 0.65 2.69
N SER A 104 13.13 -0.07 2.74
CA SER A 104 13.00 -1.39 2.11
C SER A 104 13.08 -1.33 0.57
N ILE A 105 12.47 -0.34 -0.06
CA ILE A 105 12.54 -0.17 -1.51
C ILE A 105 13.95 0.25 -1.97
N MET A 106 14.65 1.09 -1.19
CA MET A 106 16.06 1.41 -1.47
C MET A 106 16.93 0.15 -1.35
N ALA A 107 16.76 -0.65 -0.30
CA ALA A 107 17.49 -1.91 -0.12
C ALA A 107 17.24 -2.87 -1.31
N LEU A 108 15.98 -3.06 -1.71
CA LEU A 108 15.61 -3.88 -2.86
C LEU A 108 16.29 -3.42 -4.15
N THR A 109 16.11 -2.13 -4.49
CA THR A 109 16.48 -1.59 -5.82
C THR A 109 17.99 -1.49 -6.01
N PHE A 110 18.74 -1.35 -4.93
CA PHE A 110 20.22 -1.34 -4.95
C PHE A 110 20.85 -2.70 -4.68
N SER A 111 20.05 -3.73 -4.36
CA SER A 111 20.56 -5.09 -4.21
C SER A 111 21.10 -5.63 -5.54
N PRO A 112 22.30 -6.26 -5.55
CA PRO A 112 22.82 -6.91 -6.77
C PRO A 112 22.09 -8.20 -7.13
N ARG A 113 21.17 -8.68 -6.26
CA ARG A 113 20.44 -9.94 -6.45
C ARG A 113 19.40 -9.89 -7.55
N PHE A 114 18.94 -8.68 -7.95
CA PHE A 114 17.86 -8.49 -8.92
C PHE A 114 18.26 -7.60 -10.09
N ASP A 115 17.73 -7.91 -11.26
CA ASP A 115 17.66 -7.01 -12.41
C ASP A 115 16.22 -6.51 -12.56
N LEU A 116 15.99 -5.26 -12.15
CA LEU A 116 14.67 -4.64 -12.05
C LEU A 116 14.35 -3.66 -13.18
N ARG A 117 15.21 -3.55 -14.21
CA ARG A 117 15.09 -2.54 -15.27
C ARG A 117 13.80 -2.65 -16.08
N HIS A 118 13.26 -3.85 -16.22
CA HIS A 118 12.00 -4.10 -16.93
C HIS A 118 10.85 -4.53 -16.02
N THR A 119 11.07 -4.52 -14.70
CA THR A 119 10.10 -4.98 -13.71
C THR A 119 8.91 -4.04 -13.61
N TYR A 120 7.72 -4.61 -13.60
CA TYR A 120 6.49 -3.93 -13.19
C TYR A 120 6.34 -4.01 -11.68
N PHE A 121 6.25 -2.86 -11.03
CA PHE A 121 6.03 -2.75 -9.58
C PHE A 121 4.55 -2.54 -9.34
N MET A 122 3.93 -3.41 -8.55
CA MET A 122 2.54 -3.27 -8.13
C MET A 122 2.50 -3.09 -6.61
N VAL A 123 2.26 -1.87 -6.16
CA VAL A 123 1.96 -1.60 -4.76
C VAL A 123 0.54 -2.07 -4.49
N ALA A 124 0.38 -3.01 -3.56
CA ALA A 124 -0.89 -3.66 -3.27
C ALA A 124 -1.12 -3.70 -1.76
N GLY A 125 -1.95 -2.81 -1.25
CA GLY A 125 -2.20 -2.68 0.18
C GLY A 125 -3.64 -2.25 0.52
N ILE A 126 -4.04 -2.47 1.76
CA ILE A 126 -5.32 -1.99 2.27
C ILE A 126 -5.23 -0.50 2.60
N ALA A 127 -6.38 0.15 2.76
CA ALA A 127 -6.47 1.58 3.01
C ALA A 127 -7.82 1.94 3.66
N GLY A 128 -7.90 3.09 4.31
CA GLY A 128 -9.17 3.75 4.56
C GLY A 128 -9.80 4.23 3.25
N ILE A 129 -11.12 4.15 3.11
CA ILE A 129 -11.84 4.54 1.88
C ILE A 129 -12.85 5.66 2.12
N ASP A 130 -12.89 6.61 1.19
CA ASP A 130 -13.90 7.66 1.15
C ASP A 130 -15.27 7.08 0.75
N PRO A 131 -16.30 7.17 1.63
CA PRO A 131 -17.63 6.62 1.34
C PRO A 131 -18.34 7.30 0.16
N GLN A 132 -17.87 8.46 -0.31
CA GLN A 132 -18.43 9.07 -1.52
C GLN A 132 -17.81 8.51 -2.82
N GLN A 133 -16.75 7.75 -2.73
CA GLN A 133 -16.06 7.16 -3.89
C GLN A 133 -16.21 5.64 -3.94
N GLY A 134 -16.30 4.99 -2.79
CA GLY A 134 -16.37 3.54 -2.69
C GLY A 134 -16.99 3.04 -1.40
N THR A 135 -16.83 1.76 -1.15
CA THR A 135 -17.25 1.09 0.08
C THR A 135 -16.14 0.16 0.58
N VAL A 136 -16.24 -0.31 1.81
CA VAL A 136 -15.30 -1.32 2.33
C VAL A 136 -15.27 -2.53 1.41
N GLY A 137 -14.07 -3.00 1.10
CA GLY A 137 -13.83 -4.06 0.11
C GLY A 137 -13.67 -3.57 -1.34
N SER A 138 -14.01 -2.33 -1.69
CA SER A 138 -13.71 -1.79 -3.03
C SER A 138 -12.21 -1.65 -3.24
N ALA A 139 -11.73 -1.94 -4.47
CA ALA A 139 -10.33 -1.82 -4.84
C ALA A 139 -10.13 -0.66 -5.84
N ALA A 140 -9.22 0.24 -5.53
CA ALA A 140 -8.99 1.48 -6.27
C ALA A 140 -7.63 1.47 -6.96
N TRP A 141 -7.59 1.68 -8.28
CA TRP A 141 -6.38 1.93 -9.04
C TRP A 141 -6.09 3.43 -9.11
N ALA A 142 -4.92 3.84 -8.62
CA ALA A 142 -4.54 5.24 -8.53
C ALA A 142 -3.81 5.74 -9.79
N LYS A 143 -4.02 7.03 -10.12
CA LYS A 143 -3.23 7.81 -11.09
C LYS A 143 -2.35 8.84 -10.41
N TYR A 144 -2.72 9.29 -9.21
CA TYR A 144 -1.96 10.22 -8.39
C TYR A 144 -1.70 9.65 -7.00
N LEU A 145 -0.49 9.91 -6.52
CA LEU A 145 -0.08 9.68 -5.14
C LEU A 145 0.10 11.05 -4.50
N VAL A 146 -0.60 11.33 -3.43
CA VAL A 146 -0.61 12.65 -2.78
C VAL A 146 -0.14 12.51 -1.34
N ASP A 147 0.84 13.27 -0.93
CA ASP A 147 1.30 13.31 0.45
C ASP A 147 0.35 14.15 1.33
N PHE A 148 0.04 13.65 2.52
CA PHE A 148 -0.83 14.32 3.50
C PHE A 148 -0.07 14.77 4.76
N GLY A 149 1.22 14.47 4.84
CA GLY A 149 2.08 14.86 5.96
C GLY A 149 2.83 16.15 5.74
N ILE A 150 3.14 16.52 4.48
CA ILE A 150 3.92 17.71 4.14
C ILE A 150 3.01 18.95 4.13
N GLN A 151 2.62 19.41 5.31
CA GLN A 151 1.75 20.54 5.54
C GLN A 151 2.20 21.28 6.80
N TRP A 152 1.85 22.56 6.93
CA TRP A 152 1.81 23.21 8.21
C TRP A 152 0.51 22.85 8.93
N GLU A 153 0.59 22.73 10.24
CA GLU A 153 -0.55 22.45 11.10
C GLU A 153 -0.67 23.50 12.20
N ILE A 154 -1.87 24.04 12.37
CA ILE A 154 -2.28 24.83 13.52
C ILE A 154 -3.26 23.99 14.32
N ASP A 155 -3.10 23.91 15.64
CA ASP A 155 -4.00 23.19 16.53
C ASP A 155 -5.46 23.57 16.24
N GLY A 156 -6.33 22.58 16.16
CA GLY A 156 -7.75 22.77 15.82
C GLY A 156 -8.49 23.77 16.72
N ARG A 157 -7.98 24.01 17.93
CA ARG A 157 -8.54 24.98 18.89
C ARG A 157 -8.04 26.42 18.66
N GLU A 158 -7.02 26.61 17.82
CA GLU A 158 -6.35 27.89 17.53
C GLU A 158 -6.52 28.32 16.06
N ILE A 159 -7.40 27.64 15.32
CA ILE A 159 -7.65 27.95 13.92
C ILE A 159 -8.19 29.38 13.76
N PRO A 160 -7.63 30.19 12.85
CA PRO A 160 -8.15 31.53 12.54
C PRO A 160 -9.64 31.51 12.14
N ALA A 161 -10.37 32.53 12.54
CA ALA A 161 -11.78 32.68 12.18
C ALA A 161 -11.96 32.65 10.64
N GLY A 162 -12.91 31.86 10.17
CA GLY A 162 -13.21 31.68 8.75
C GLY A 162 -12.42 30.57 8.05
N TRP A 163 -11.48 29.90 8.72
CA TRP A 163 -10.85 28.69 8.20
C TRP A 163 -11.62 27.45 8.64
N ASN A 164 -11.70 26.45 7.77
CA ASN A 164 -12.37 25.17 8.04
C ASN A 164 -11.40 24.06 8.46
N THR A 165 -10.10 24.35 8.50
CA THR A 165 -9.06 23.40 8.88
C THR A 165 -7.82 24.15 9.39
N GLY A 166 -7.03 23.53 10.29
CA GLY A 166 -5.72 24.01 10.71
C GLY A 166 -4.58 23.62 9.77
N TYR A 167 -4.86 22.82 8.74
CA TYR A 167 -3.84 22.37 7.77
C TYR A 167 -3.74 23.32 6.59
N LEU A 168 -2.52 23.72 6.25
CA LEU A 168 -2.25 24.56 5.07
C LEU A 168 -0.92 24.15 4.43
N GLY A 169 -0.76 24.47 3.16
CA GLY A 169 0.48 24.18 2.45
C GLY A 169 1.68 24.94 3.04
N ILE A 170 2.85 24.31 3.03
CA ILE A 170 4.09 24.97 3.47
C ILE A 170 4.34 26.20 2.58
N ASN A 171 4.69 27.34 3.19
CA ASN A 171 4.88 28.62 2.52
C ASN A 171 3.62 29.21 1.87
N THR A 172 2.42 28.82 2.34
CA THR A 172 1.14 29.44 1.93
C THR A 172 0.55 30.29 3.05
N LYS A 173 -0.52 31.03 2.74
CA LYS A 173 -1.19 31.95 3.68
C LYS A 173 -2.60 31.49 4.04
N SER A 174 -3.09 30.44 3.40
CA SER A 174 -4.42 29.89 3.65
C SER A 174 -4.52 28.41 3.30
N PRO A 175 -5.51 27.67 3.87
CA PRO A 175 -5.73 26.25 3.58
C PRO A 175 -6.03 25.93 2.11
N SER A 176 -6.53 26.89 1.34
CA SER A 176 -6.91 26.70 -0.06
C SER A 176 -5.79 27.04 -1.06
N GLU A 177 -4.67 27.55 -0.61
CA GLU A 177 -3.57 27.94 -1.47
C GLU A 177 -2.66 26.75 -1.79
N LYS A 178 -2.25 26.63 -3.06
CA LYS A 178 -1.31 25.60 -3.49
C LYS A 178 0.10 25.94 -3.04
N PRO A 179 0.81 25.03 -2.33
CA PRO A 179 2.21 25.24 -1.95
C PRO A 179 3.15 25.19 -3.17
N PRO A 180 4.38 25.73 -3.04
CA PRO A 180 5.38 25.71 -4.12
C PRO A 180 5.93 24.30 -4.46
N LEU A 181 5.59 23.26 -3.72
CA LEU A 181 6.04 21.88 -3.89
C LEU A 181 7.57 21.70 -3.79
N ASP A 182 8.17 22.36 -2.81
CA ASP A 182 9.64 22.43 -2.64
C ASP A 182 10.26 21.08 -2.21
N TYR A 183 9.51 20.21 -1.56
CA TYR A 183 9.97 18.87 -1.16
C TYR A 183 10.05 17.90 -2.34
N ARG A 184 9.28 18.15 -3.42
CA ARG A 184 9.21 17.32 -4.63
C ARG A 184 8.73 15.90 -4.41
N THR A 185 8.09 15.66 -3.25
CA THR A 185 7.49 14.38 -2.86
C THR A 185 6.00 14.53 -2.50
N GLU A 186 5.46 15.75 -2.60
CA GLU A 186 4.09 16.07 -2.23
C GLU A 186 3.07 15.43 -3.16
N VAL A 187 3.41 15.27 -4.45
CA VAL A 187 2.51 14.67 -5.43
C VAL A 187 3.30 14.00 -6.54
N PHE A 188 2.84 12.79 -6.91
CA PHE A 188 3.35 12.07 -8.09
C PHE A 188 2.20 11.69 -9.00
N GLN A 189 2.45 11.76 -10.31
CA GLN A 189 1.57 11.21 -11.32
C GLN A 189 2.17 9.91 -11.85
N LEU A 190 1.39 8.83 -11.77
CA LEU A 190 1.73 7.53 -12.31
C LEU A 190 1.53 7.48 -13.83
N ASN A 191 2.04 6.43 -14.46
CA ASN A 191 1.71 6.15 -15.87
C ASN A 191 0.20 5.87 -16.00
N THR A 192 -0.53 6.81 -16.57
CA THR A 192 -1.98 6.72 -16.70
C THR A 192 -2.42 5.57 -17.59
N GLN A 193 -1.64 5.23 -18.65
CA GLN A 193 -1.93 4.08 -19.50
C GLN A 193 -1.87 2.77 -18.72
N LEU A 194 -0.87 2.61 -17.84
CA LEU A 194 -0.77 1.42 -16.99
C LEU A 194 -1.94 1.34 -16.00
N ALA A 195 -2.28 2.46 -15.35
CA ALA A 195 -3.41 2.52 -14.43
C ALA A 195 -4.75 2.21 -15.14
N ASP A 196 -4.96 2.76 -16.33
CA ASP A 196 -6.16 2.49 -17.15
C ASP A 196 -6.23 1.03 -17.61
N THR A 197 -5.09 0.44 -18.00
CA THR A 197 -5.01 -0.97 -18.38
C THR A 197 -5.31 -1.88 -17.18
N ALA A 198 -4.74 -1.60 -16.02
CA ALA A 198 -4.98 -2.36 -14.79
C ALA A 198 -6.46 -2.33 -14.37
N PHE A 199 -7.07 -1.15 -14.45
CA PHE A 199 -8.49 -0.97 -14.21
C PHE A 199 -9.34 -1.74 -15.24
N ALA A 200 -9.05 -1.63 -16.53
CA ALA A 200 -9.79 -2.32 -17.60
C ALA A 200 -9.75 -3.84 -17.43
N LEU A 201 -8.61 -4.40 -17.05
CA LEU A 201 -8.43 -5.84 -16.82
C LEU A 201 -9.20 -6.34 -15.59
N SER A 202 -9.42 -5.48 -14.59
CA SER A 202 -9.98 -5.89 -13.30
C SER A 202 -11.40 -5.37 -13.01
N ARG A 203 -11.92 -4.38 -13.72
CA ARG A 203 -13.19 -3.71 -13.41
C ARG A 203 -14.42 -4.60 -13.30
N ASN A 204 -14.39 -5.77 -13.94
CA ASN A 204 -15.50 -6.72 -13.95
C ASN A 204 -15.27 -7.93 -13.02
N VAL A 205 -14.19 -7.96 -12.24
CA VAL A 205 -13.97 -9.05 -11.29
C VAL A 205 -14.99 -8.99 -10.16
N VAL A 206 -15.47 -10.14 -9.73
CA VAL A 206 -16.35 -10.23 -8.56
C VAL A 206 -15.50 -10.12 -7.31
N LEU A 207 -15.69 -9.05 -6.55
CA LEU A 207 -15.01 -8.82 -5.30
C LEU A 207 -15.65 -9.61 -4.15
N SER A 208 -14.84 -9.98 -3.17
CA SER A 208 -15.29 -10.62 -1.94
C SER A 208 -16.08 -9.64 -1.08
N ASP A 209 -17.09 -10.14 -0.41
CA ASP A 209 -17.95 -9.39 0.51
C ASP A 209 -18.33 -10.28 1.69
N ASN A 210 -18.76 -9.69 2.82
CA ASN A 210 -19.21 -10.41 3.99
C ASN A 210 -20.37 -9.71 4.71
N ALA A 211 -21.07 -10.45 5.57
CA ALA A 211 -22.24 -9.95 6.29
C ALA A 211 -21.90 -8.77 7.22
N GLN A 212 -20.70 -8.73 7.82
CA GLN A 212 -20.28 -7.66 8.69
C GLN A 212 -20.07 -6.35 7.91
N ALA A 213 -19.41 -6.42 6.74
CA ALA A 213 -19.24 -5.28 5.85
C ALA A 213 -20.58 -4.78 5.30
N GLN A 214 -21.49 -5.71 4.97
CA GLN A 214 -22.86 -5.36 4.55
C GLN A 214 -23.62 -4.60 5.64
N ALA A 215 -23.54 -5.05 6.89
CA ALA A 215 -24.18 -4.38 8.02
C ALA A 215 -23.54 -3.00 8.31
N ALA A 216 -22.23 -2.89 8.17
CA ALA A 216 -21.52 -1.62 8.38
C ALA A 216 -21.90 -0.58 7.32
N ARG A 217 -21.81 -0.94 6.04
CA ARG A 217 -22.12 -0.01 4.94
C ARG A 217 -23.60 0.36 4.82
N ALA A 218 -24.52 -0.50 5.31
CA ALA A 218 -25.95 -0.20 5.35
C ALA A 218 -26.29 1.01 6.24
N LYS A 219 -25.37 1.43 7.11
CA LYS A 219 -25.54 2.63 7.94
C LYS A 219 -25.32 3.93 7.17
N TYR A 220 -24.70 3.87 6.00
CA TYR A 220 -24.55 5.02 5.09
C TYR A 220 -25.80 5.16 4.24
N SER A 221 -26.36 6.36 4.17
CA SER A 221 -27.65 6.63 3.49
C SER A 221 -27.52 6.80 1.97
N TYR A 222 -26.28 6.74 1.42
CA TYR A 222 -26.01 7.10 0.02
C TYR A 222 -25.08 6.10 -0.68
N ALA A 223 -25.15 6.09 -2.02
CA ALA A 223 -24.22 5.38 -2.88
C ALA A 223 -22.95 6.23 -3.12
N PRO A 224 -21.79 5.61 -3.35
CA PRO A 224 -21.55 4.17 -3.42
C PRO A 224 -21.35 3.50 -2.06
N ALA A 225 -21.28 4.24 -0.95
CA ALA A 225 -20.97 3.69 0.37
C ALA A 225 -21.81 2.45 0.73
N ASN A 226 -23.14 2.52 0.47
CA ASN A 226 -24.10 1.45 0.82
C ASN A 226 -24.27 0.39 -0.28
N ARG A 227 -23.39 0.36 -1.30
CA ARG A 227 -23.44 -0.63 -2.39
C ARG A 227 -22.40 -1.73 -2.18
N PRO A 228 -22.52 -2.88 -2.85
CA PRO A 228 -21.47 -3.90 -2.88
C PRO A 228 -20.12 -3.33 -3.37
N PRO A 229 -18.99 -3.92 -2.93
CA PRO A 229 -17.68 -3.47 -3.35
C PRO A 229 -17.46 -3.66 -4.86
N THR A 230 -16.77 -2.72 -5.47
CA THR A 230 -16.41 -2.73 -6.89
C THR A 230 -14.96 -2.30 -7.08
N VAL A 231 -14.39 -2.62 -8.25
CA VAL A 231 -13.11 -2.02 -8.67
C VAL A 231 -13.41 -0.63 -9.21
N ILE A 232 -12.67 0.35 -8.71
CA ILE A 232 -12.82 1.76 -9.04
C ILE A 232 -11.47 2.36 -9.48
N GLN A 233 -11.51 3.57 -10.04
CA GLN A 233 -10.31 4.30 -10.41
C GLN A 233 -10.38 5.69 -9.75
N CYS A 234 -9.50 5.92 -8.80
CA CYS A 234 -9.37 7.17 -8.06
C CYS A 234 -8.08 7.14 -7.23
N ASP A 235 -7.70 8.26 -6.65
CA ASP A 235 -6.36 8.52 -6.19
C ASP A 235 -6.17 8.26 -4.68
N THR A 236 -4.92 8.10 -4.28
CA THR A 236 -4.56 7.71 -2.92
C THR A 236 -3.77 8.80 -2.22
N LEU A 237 -4.01 8.93 -0.93
CA LEU A 237 -3.40 9.92 -0.04
C LEU A 237 -2.50 9.20 0.98
N ALA A 238 -1.24 9.60 1.07
CA ALA A 238 -0.22 8.98 1.92
C ALA A 238 0.14 9.84 3.13
N GLY A 239 0.14 9.26 4.32
CA GLY A 239 0.61 9.94 5.54
C GLY A 239 0.68 8.98 6.71
N ASP A 240 1.71 9.08 7.56
CA ASP A 240 1.91 8.16 8.69
C ASP A 240 0.82 8.29 9.77
N THR A 241 0.12 9.41 9.82
CA THR A 241 -1.01 9.57 10.73
C THR A 241 -2.22 8.80 10.22
N TRP A 242 -2.69 7.81 10.98
CA TRP A 242 -3.99 7.19 10.76
C TRP A 242 -5.07 8.08 11.36
N TRP A 243 -5.95 8.55 10.54
CA TRP A 243 -6.98 9.50 10.91
C TRP A 243 -8.38 9.02 10.52
N SER A 244 -9.39 9.60 11.15
CA SER A 244 -10.80 9.45 10.78
C SER A 244 -11.55 10.75 11.06
N GLY A 245 -12.44 11.12 10.16
CA GLY A 245 -13.33 12.24 10.41
C GLY A 245 -13.83 12.93 9.16
N THR A 246 -15.02 13.52 9.27
CA THR A 246 -15.66 14.24 8.17
C THR A 246 -14.83 15.46 7.73
N LEU A 247 -14.27 16.21 8.68
CA LEU A 247 -13.46 17.41 8.37
C LEU A 247 -12.11 17.04 7.78
N LEU A 248 -11.43 16.02 8.33
CA LEU A 248 -10.17 15.52 7.76
C LEU A 248 -10.39 14.91 6.37
N GLY A 249 -11.47 14.15 6.18
CA GLY A 249 -11.82 13.63 4.88
C GLY A 249 -12.18 14.72 3.85
N GLN A 250 -12.81 15.84 4.28
CA GLN A 250 -13.00 16.98 3.38
C GLN A 250 -11.65 17.64 3.05
N ARG A 251 -10.76 17.79 4.05
CA ARG A 251 -9.40 18.28 3.80
C ARG A 251 -8.65 17.38 2.81
N ALA A 252 -8.76 16.06 2.93
CA ALA A 252 -8.14 15.10 2.01
C ALA A 252 -8.60 15.31 0.55
N ARG A 253 -9.89 15.53 0.34
CA ARG A 253 -10.44 15.85 -0.99
C ARG A 253 -9.92 17.18 -1.53
N ASP A 254 -9.96 18.22 -0.70
CA ASP A 254 -9.52 19.56 -1.09
C ASP A 254 -8.01 19.58 -1.36
N TRP A 255 -7.24 18.90 -0.51
CA TRP A 255 -5.79 18.80 -0.66
C TRP A 255 -5.37 18.07 -1.92
N THR A 256 -6.02 16.94 -2.21
CA THR A 256 -5.80 16.22 -3.47
C THR A 256 -6.07 17.10 -4.69
N LYS A 257 -7.17 17.85 -4.69
CA LYS A 257 -7.48 18.79 -5.79
C LYS A 257 -6.44 19.89 -5.91
N ILE A 258 -6.02 20.48 -4.78
CA ILE A 258 -5.00 21.56 -4.76
C ILE A 258 -3.69 21.06 -5.36
N LEU A 259 -3.17 19.90 -4.90
CA LEU A 259 -1.87 19.41 -5.34
C LEU A 259 -1.87 18.88 -6.77
N THR A 260 -3.00 18.39 -7.25
CA THR A 260 -3.14 17.82 -8.61
C THR A 260 -3.72 18.79 -9.64
N ASP A 261 -3.87 20.08 -9.31
CA ASP A 261 -4.52 21.07 -10.19
C ASP A 261 -5.94 20.65 -10.63
N GLY A 262 -6.68 20.06 -9.69
CA GLY A 262 -8.05 19.61 -9.91
C GLY A 262 -8.20 18.28 -10.67
N LYS A 263 -7.10 17.63 -11.06
CA LYS A 263 -7.14 16.39 -11.87
C LYS A 263 -7.34 15.14 -11.04
N GLY A 264 -6.83 15.11 -9.81
CA GLY A 264 -6.94 13.97 -8.90
C GLY A 264 -8.28 13.91 -8.19
N VAL A 265 -8.71 12.69 -7.90
CA VAL A 265 -9.93 12.38 -7.12
C VAL A 265 -9.54 11.53 -5.94
N TYR A 266 -9.50 12.13 -4.74
CA TYR A 266 -9.20 11.39 -3.52
C TYR A 266 -10.23 10.29 -3.26
N CYS A 267 -9.78 9.09 -2.93
CA CYS A 267 -10.64 8.02 -2.44
C CYS A 267 -10.02 7.08 -1.42
N THR A 268 -8.71 6.93 -1.35
CA THR A 268 -8.09 6.06 -0.36
C THR A 268 -7.00 6.79 0.43
N THR A 269 -6.81 6.41 1.69
CA THR A 269 -5.75 6.92 2.56
C THR A 269 -4.94 5.79 3.15
N GLN A 270 -3.61 5.91 3.11
CA GLN A 270 -2.63 4.91 3.52
C GLN A 270 -1.31 5.58 3.96
N GLN A 271 -0.26 4.80 4.23
CA GLN A 271 0.93 5.31 4.92
C GLN A 271 2.25 5.16 4.12
N GLU A 272 2.26 4.70 2.83
CA GLU A 272 3.53 4.29 2.21
C GLU A 272 3.76 4.77 0.77
N ASP A 273 2.72 5.09 -0.01
CA ASP A 273 2.85 5.16 -1.47
C ASP A 273 3.82 6.23 -1.95
N ASN A 274 3.80 7.43 -1.35
CA ASN A 274 4.72 8.50 -1.74
C ASN A 274 6.17 8.13 -1.43
N ALA A 275 6.44 7.47 -0.30
CA ALA A 275 7.78 7.02 0.07
C ALA A 275 8.28 5.89 -0.84
N THR A 276 7.41 4.93 -1.16
CA THR A 276 7.70 3.85 -2.12
C THR A 276 8.05 4.43 -3.49
N TYR A 277 7.24 5.35 -4.00
CA TYR A 277 7.48 5.94 -5.32
C TYR A 277 8.73 6.82 -5.36
N GLU A 278 9.01 7.62 -4.31
CA GLU A 278 10.26 8.40 -4.26
C GLU A 278 11.49 7.50 -4.24
N ALA A 279 11.48 6.39 -3.51
CA ALA A 279 12.59 5.44 -3.51
C ALA A 279 12.78 4.80 -4.92
N LEU A 280 11.70 4.42 -5.60
CA LEU A 280 11.75 3.96 -6.99
C LEU A 280 12.27 5.05 -7.94
N LYS A 281 11.86 6.31 -7.75
CA LYS A 281 12.33 7.45 -8.54
C LYS A 281 13.84 7.68 -8.40
N ARG A 282 14.38 7.53 -7.20
CA ARG A 282 15.85 7.58 -6.98
C ARG A 282 16.56 6.43 -7.71
N ALA A 283 16.00 5.22 -7.65
CA ALA A 283 16.56 4.09 -8.40
C ALA A 283 16.44 4.29 -9.92
N ALA A 284 15.37 4.93 -10.41
CA ALA A 284 15.21 5.26 -11.82
C ALA A 284 16.24 6.29 -12.33
N SER A 285 16.64 7.24 -11.49
CA SER A 285 17.65 8.25 -11.84
C SER A 285 19.03 7.64 -12.19
N VAL A 286 19.27 6.40 -11.74
CA VAL A 286 20.46 5.61 -12.04
C VAL A 286 20.15 4.34 -12.85
N HIS A 287 19.05 4.36 -13.61
CA HIS A 287 18.63 3.33 -14.57
C HIS A 287 18.45 1.92 -13.98
N LYS A 288 18.10 1.80 -12.69
CA LYS A 288 17.83 0.50 -12.07
C LYS A 288 16.39 0.04 -12.24
N VAL A 289 15.46 0.97 -12.42
CA VAL A 289 14.02 0.72 -12.61
C VAL A 289 13.45 1.70 -13.65
N ASP A 290 12.24 1.42 -14.14
CA ASP A 290 11.48 2.30 -15.03
C ASP A 290 10.19 2.75 -14.33
N LEU A 291 10.05 4.04 -14.07
CA LEU A 291 8.87 4.61 -13.38
C LEU A 291 7.56 4.46 -14.18
N ASN A 292 7.64 4.24 -15.50
CA ASN A 292 6.46 3.96 -16.29
C ASN A 292 5.83 2.59 -16.00
N ARG A 293 6.48 1.79 -15.15
CA ARG A 293 6.10 0.42 -14.79
C ARG A 293 5.61 0.30 -13.33
N VAL A 294 5.13 1.39 -12.75
CA VAL A 294 4.60 1.42 -11.38
C VAL A 294 3.09 1.56 -11.41
N ALA A 295 2.39 0.62 -10.79
CA ALA A 295 0.94 0.63 -10.57
C ALA A 295 0.64 0.54 -9.07
N VAL A 296 -0.44 1.19 -8.63
CA VAL A 296 -0.86 1.19 -7.24
C VAL A 296 -2.33 0.81 -7.15
N VAL A 297 -2.62 -0.21 -6.36
CA VAL A 297 -3.98 -0.65 -6.01
C VAL A 297 -4.14 -0.65 -4.49
N ARG A 298 -5.20 0.01 -4.02
CA ARG A 298 -5.57 0.04 -2.60
C ARG A 298 -6.99 -0.48 -2.42
N ALA A 299 -7.18 -1.37 -1.43
CA ALA A 299 -8.50 -1.91 -1.11
C ALA A 299 -9.00 -1.37 0.22
N GLY A 300 -10.24 -0.89 0.25
CA GLY A 300 -10.85 -0.29 1.43
C GLY A 300 -11.07 -1.29 2.56
N SER A 301 -10.33 -1.13 3.67
CA SER A 301 -10.48 -1.95 4.89
C SER A 301 -11.47 -1.34 5.88
N ASP A 302 -11.61 -0.04 5.85
CA ASP A 302 -12.47 0.75 6.72
C ASP A 302 -12.86 2.05 6.01
N PHE A 303 -13.94 2.70 6.46
CA PHE A 303 -14.29 4.04 5.99
C PHE A 303 -13.43 5.10 6.71
N ASP A 304 -12.92 6.07 5.98
CA ASP A 304 -12.10 7.17 6.49
C ASP A 304 -12.88 8.17 7.37
N ARG A 305 -14.20 8.06 7.39
CA ARG A 305 -15.10 8.96 8.15
C ARG A 305 -16.36 8.27 8.60
N PRO A 306 -17.02 8.82 9.65
CA PRO A 306 -18.25 8.25 10.19
C PRO A 306 -19.44 8.40 9.25
N TYR A 307 -20.44 7.53 9.41
CA TYR A 307 -21.81 7.73 8.90
C TYR A 307 -22.58 8.74 9.77
N ASP A 308 -23.72 9.21 9.29
CA ASP A 308 -24.54 10.19 10.01
C ASP A 308 -24.97 9.66 11.39
N GLY A 309 -24.63 10.40 12.43
CA GLY A 309 -24.89 10.02 13.81
C GLY A 309 -23.78 9.22 14.52
N GLN A 310 -22.73 8.78 13.80
CA GLN A 310 -21.53 8.22 14.39
C GLN A 310 -20.51 9.32 14.68
N THR A 311 -19.73 9.21 15.74
CA THR A 311 -18.60 10.11 15.99
C THR A 311 -17.34 9.67 15.24
N SER A 312 -16.42 10.61 14.95
CA SER A 312 -15.12 10.27 14.37
C SER A 312 -14.29 9.36 15.27
N ALA A 313 -14.41 9.53 16.59
CA ALA A 313 -13.76 8.67 17.58
C ALA A 313 -14.31 7.23 17.50
N ASP A 314 -15.62 7.07 17.43
CA ASP A 314 -16.23 5.74 17.29
C ASP A 314 -15.83 5.07 15.99
N ASN A 315 -15.77 5.82 14.87
CA ASN A 315 -15.34 5.27 13.60
C ASN A 315 -13.90 4.80 13.65
N LEU A 316 -12.98 5.60 14.20
CA LEU A 316 -11.57 5.28 14.31
C LEU A 316 -11.32 4.11 15.27
N LEU A 317 -11.87 4.17 16.48
CA LEU A 317 -11.58 3.18 17.53
C LEU A 317 -12.24 1.82 17.26
N ASN A 318 -13.28 1.79 16.45
CA ASN A 318 -14.03 0.57 16.10
C ASN A 318 -13.90 0.21 14.61
N TYR A 319 -12.82 0.61 13.93
CA TYR A 319 -12.62 0.33 12.51
C TYR A 319 -12.73 -1.15 12.15
N SER A 320 -12.25 -2.05 13.02
CA SER A 320 -12.34 -3.50 12.82
C SER A 320 -13.77 -4.03 12.77
N ALA A 321 -14.71 -3.34 13.41
CA ALA A 321 -16.13 -3.69 13.38
C ALA A 321 -16.80 -3.43 12.04
N GLN A 322 -16.13 -2.76 11.12
CA GLN A 322 -16.64 -2.50 9.77
C GLN A 322 -16.54 -3.72 8.84
N GLY A 323 -15.81 -4.77 9.24
CA GLY A 323 -15.73 -6.04 8.51
C GLY A 323 -14.98 -5.98 7.18
N GLY A 324 -14.33 -4.86 6.89
CA GLY A 324 -13.64 -4.65 5.62
C GLY A 324 -12.27 -5.31 5.55
N PHE A 325 -11.60 -5.55 6.66
CA PHE A 325 -10.21 -6.02 6.69
C PHE A 325 -9.97 -7.28 5.84
N THR A 326 -10.69 -8.37 6.14
CA THR A 326 -10.49 -9.66 5.45
C THR A 326 -10.89 -9.61 3.97
N ILE A 327 -11.99 -8.90 3.64
CA ILE A 327 -12.40 -8.76 2.24
C ILE A 327 -11.48 -7.82 1.47
N ALA A 328 -10.91 -6.80 2.08
CA ALA A 328 -9.92 -5.93 1.44
C ALA A 328 -8.67 -6.72 1.05
N LEU A 329 -8.13 -7.55 1.94
CA LEU A 329 -7.00 -8.42 1.65
C LEU A 329 -7.29 -9.36 0.46
N GLU A 330 -8.42 -10.07 0.47
CA GLU A 330 -8.80 -10.93 -0.66
C GLU A 330 -8.99 -10.14 -1.95
N ASN A 331 -9.54 -8.94 -1.87
CA ASN A 331 -9.83 -8.09 -3.02
C ASN A 331 -8.57 -7.43 -3.61
N LEU A 332 -7.48 -7.29 -2.85
CA LEU A 332 -6.16 -6.97 -3.42
C LEU A 332 -5.74 -8.00 -4.46
N TYR A 333 -5.85 -9.28 -4.10
CA TYR A 333 -5.55 -10.36 -5.04
C TYR A 333 -6.52 -10.38 -6.22
N ARG A 334 -7.83 -10.32 -5.97
CA ARG A 334 -8.85 -10.39 -7.01
C ARG A 334 -8.71 -9.28 -8.03
N SER A 335 -8.41 -8.06 -7.58
CA SER A 335 -8.26 -6.89 -8.47
C SER A 335 -6.87 -6.78 -9.09
N GLY A 336 -5.81 -7.17 -8.38
CA GLY A 336 -4.43 -7.05 -8.85
C GLY A 336 -3.97 -8.22 -9.74
N ASN A 337 -4.43 -9.44 -9.47
CA ASN A 337 -3.98 -10.62 -10.19
C ASN A 337 -4.26 -10.59 -11.72
N PRO A 338 -5.36 -10.02 -12.23
CA PRO A 338 -5.54 -9.88 -13.68
C PRO A 338 -4.39 -9.15 -14.37
N LEU A 339 -3.87 -8.08 -13.78
CA LEU A 339 -2.69 -7.37 -14.29
C LEU A 339 -1.44 -8.25 -14.22
N VAL A 340 -1.21 -8.93 -13.09
CA VAL A 340 -0.05 -9.83 -12.91
C VAL A 340 -0.05 -10.92 -13.97
N GLN A 341 -1.19 -11.59 -14.18
CA GLN A 341 -1.33 -12.68 -15.16
C GLN A 341 -1.17 -12.18 -16.59
N ASP A 342 -1.68 -11.01 -16.92
CA ASP A 342 -1.55 -10.43 -18.24
C ASP A 342 -0.10 -10.07 -18.56
N ILE A 343 0.63 -9.47 -17.61
CA ILE A 343 2.08 -9.19 -17.75
C ILE A 343 2.87 -10.48 -17.94
N VAL A 344 2.61 -11.50 -17.13
CA VAL A 344 3.35 -12.78 -17.19
C VAL A 344 3.11 -13.50 -18.52
N THR A 345 1.84 -13.60 -18.93
CA THR A 345 1.42 -14.33 -20.12
C THR A 345 1.87 -13.67 -21.41
N HIS A 346 1.83 -12.33 -21.47
CA HIS A 346 2.18 -11.56 -22.67
C HIS A 346 3.51 -10.81 -22.46
N TRP A 347 4.48 -11.43 -21.77
CA TRP A 347 5.72 -10.78 -21.36
C TRP A 347 6.51 -10.18 -22.55
N SER A 348 6.48 -10.78 -23.72
CA SER A 348 7.15 -10.23 -24.90
C SER A 348 6.67 -8.83 -25.27
N GLU A 349 5.37 -8.52 -25.05
CA GLU A 349 4.79 -7.20 -25.30
C GLU A 349 5.09 -6.27 -24.13
N TRP A 350 4.81 -6.74 -22.89
CA TRP A 350 4.99 -5.96 -21.68
C TRP A 350 6.44 -5.58 -21.40
N ARG A 351 7.40 -6.40 -21.86
CA ARG A 351 8.82 -6.08 -21.70
C ARG A 351 9.20 -4.80 -22.43
N GLU A 352 8.59 -4.49 -23.56
CA GLU A 352 8.87 -3.29 -24.35
C GLU A 352 8.13 -2.03 -23.84
N GLY A 353 7.13 -2.21 -22.97
CA GLY A 353 6.33 -1.14 -22.38
C GLY A 353 4.90 -1.58 -22.14
N VAL A 354 4.02 -0.66 -21.72
CA VAL A 354 2.59 -0.96 -21.55
C VAL A 354 1.96 -1.16 -22.93
N PRO A 355 1.37 -2.33 -23.22
CA PRO A 355 0.77 -2.59 -24.53
C PRO A 355 -0.38 -1.62 -24.84
N LYS A 356 -0.49 -1.18 -26.08
CA LYS A 356 -1.67 -0.44 -26.57
C LYS A 356 -2.75 -1.46 -26.89
N ARG A 357 -3.84 -1.44 -26.14
CA ARG A 357 -4.99 -2.33 -26.30
C ARG A 357 -6.24 -1.55 -26.62
#